data_a781ec5eb8a8ad0b60dd828d7714fb71
#
_entry.id   a781ec5eb8a8ad0b60dd828d7714fb71
#
_cell.length_a   1.000
_cell.length_b   1.000
_cell.length_c   1.000
_cell.angle_alpha   90.00
_cell.angle_beta   90.00
_cell.angle_gamma   90.00
#
_symmetry.space_group_name_H-M   'P 1'
#
loop_
_entity.id
_entity.type
_entity.pdbx_description
1 polymer ?
#
loop_
_entity_poly.entity_id
_entity_poly.type
_entity_poly.pdbx_seq_one_letter_code
_entity_poly.pdbx_strand_id
1 'polypeptide(L)'
;KKELNRIIGREIENTLEKEVEFEKQDIVINVDLRKEPKVRIQINPLFIEGKYNKLVRGIPQTKWPCGKCKGKGCEECNFTGKQYRESVEELLSEPILEATNGWQAKFHGAGREDIDVLMLGSGRPFVLEIKEPKIRKINLDA
;
A
#
# COMPACT_ATOMS: atom_id res chain seq x y z
N LYS A 1 29.20 1.46 -19.27
CA LYS A 1 27.93 1.45 -18.55
C LYS A 1 27.77 0.18 -17.70
N LYS A 2 27.88 -1.04 -18.29
CA LYS A 2 27.74 -2.31 -17.56
C LYS A 2 28.76 -2.43 -16.41
N GLU A 3 30.02 -2.11 -16.68
CA GLU A 3 31.10 -2.19 -15.67
C GLU A 3 30.89 -1.21 -14.52
N LEU A 4 30.46 0.01 -14.80
CA LEU A 4 30.14 1.02 -13.76
C LEU A 4 28.98 0.56 -12.88
N ASN A 5 27.92 0.02 -13.49
CA ASN A 5 26.79 -0.54 -12.72
C ASN A 5 27.25 -1.70 -11.83
N ARG A 6 28.18 -2.53 -12.30
CA ARG A 6 28.74 -3.65 -11.53
C ARG A 6 29.54 -3.15 -10.32
N ILE A 7 30.37 -2.13 -10.51
CA ILE A 7 31.18 -1.54 -9.44
C ILE A 7 30.28 -0.89 -8.38
N ILE A 8 29.34 -0.04 -8.81
CA ILE A 8 28.39 0.63 -7.90
C ILE A 8 27.53 -0.41 -7.16
N GLY A 9 27.04 -1.42 -7.88
CA GLY A 9 26.21 -2.47 -7.26
C GLY A 9 26.95 -3.21 -6.16
N ARG A 10 28.20 -3.62 -6.40
CA ARG A 10 29.04 -4.28 -5.38
C ARG A 10 29.33 -3.40 -4.16
N GLU A 11 29.60 -2.11 -4.40
CA GLU A 11 29.85 -1.16 -3.31
C GLU A 11 28.63 -0.98 -2.42
N ILE A 12 27.43 -0.87 -3.04
CA ILE A 12 26.16 -0.79 -2.32
C ILE A 12 25.88 -2.08 -1.55
N GLU A 13 26.09 -3.23 -2.19
CA GLU A 13 25.91 -4.56 -1.58
C GLU A 13 26.77 -4.73 -0.34
N ASN A 14 28.05 -4.39 -0.43
CA ASN A 14 28.99 -4.46 0.68
C ASN A 14 28.66 -3.45 1.79
N THR A 15 28.28 -2.22 1.42
CA THR A 15 28.00 -1.15 2.39
C THR A 15 26.70 -1.39 3.17
N LEU A 16 25.68 -1.90 2.49
CA LEU A 16 24.35 -2.12 3.06
C LEU A 16 24.13 -3.55 3.57
N GLU A 17 25.07 -4.46 3.34
CA GLU A 17 24.94 -5.89 3.65
C GLU A 17 23.65 -6.49 3.08
N LYS A 18 23.33 -6.13 1.80
CA LYS A 18 22.14 -6.56 1.09
C LYS A 18 22.50 -7.14 -0.26
N GLU A 19 21.86 -8.25 -0.61
CA GLU A 19 22.03 -8.89 -1.90
C GLU A 19 21.33 -8.10 -3.02
N VAL A 20 21.94 -8.12 -4.22
CA VAL A 20 21.34 -7.52 -5.41
C VAL A 20 20.30 -8.46 -5.99
N GLU A 21 19.07 -7.97 -6.14
CA GLU A 21 17.94 -8.69 -6.76
C GLU A 21 17.65 -8.12 -8.16
N PHE A 22 17.48 -9.00 -9.15
CA PHE A 22 17.27 -8.62 -10.55
C PHE A 22 15.85 -8.84 -11.05
N GLU A 23 15.06 -9.66 -10.42
CA GLU A 23 13.71 -10.01 -10.88
C GLU A 23 12.61 -9.30 -10.06
N LYS A 24 12.73 -9.30 -8.75
CA LYS A 24 11.71 -8.76 -7.82
C LYS A 24 12.33 -7.73 -6.87
N GLN A 25 12.87 -6.66 -7.45
CA GLN A 25 13.56 -5.64 -6.69
C GLN A 25 12.60 -4.92 -5.72
N ASP A 26 12.99 -4.82 -4.46
CA ASP A 26 12.30 -3.99 -3.48
C ASP A 26 12.62 -2.50 -3.67
N ILE A 27 13.87 -2.22 -4.02
CA ILE A 27 14.38 -0.86 -4.24
C ILE A 27 15.22 -0.85 -5.52
N VAL A 28 15.00 0.16 -6.36
CA VAL A 28 15.81 0.41 -7.57
C VAL A 28 16.54 1.73 -7.41
N ILE A 29 17.86 1.70 -7.53
CA ILE A 29 18.71 2.88 -7.47
C ILE A 29 19.10 3.26 -8.89
N ASN A 30 18.65 4.42 -9.35
CA ASN A 30 18.95 4.98 -10.66
C ASN A 30 20.02 6.06 -10.53
N VAL A 31 21.17 5.85 -11.18
CA VAL A 31 22.28 6.80 -11.20
C VAL A 31 22.36 7.43 -12.58
N ASP A 32 22.19 8.74 -12.68
CA ASP A 32 22.30 9.53 -13.91
C ASP A 32 23.57 10.37 -13.85
N LEU A 33 24.51 10.08 -14.76
CA LEU A 33 25.82 10.73 -14.85
C LEU A 33 25.97 11.60 -16.13
N ARG A 34 24.88 11.89 -16.86
CA ARG A 34 24.93 12.59 -18.15
C ARG A 34 25.32 14.07 -18.04
N LYS A 35 24.97 14.69 -16.92
CA LYS A 35 25.30 16.10 -16.60
C LYS A 35 25.83 16.13 -15.18
N GLU A 36 25.12 16.82 -14.28
CA GLU A 36 25.39 16.69 -12.85
C GLU A 36 24.94 15.31 -12.36
N PRO A 37 25.77 14.61 -11.56
CA PRO A 37 25.40 13.32 -11.01
C PRO A 37 24.10 13.39 -10.19
N LYS A 38 23.13 12.56 -10.55
CA LYS A 38 21.82 12.50 -9.84
C LYS A 38 21.50 11.05 -9.48
N VAL A 39 21.10 10.85 -8.25
CA VAL A 39 20.62 9.56 -7.75
C VAL A 39 19.12 9.67 -7.48
N ARG A 40 18.38 8.69 -7.98
CA ARG A 40 16.94 8.54 -7.70
C ARG A 40 16.72 7.16 -7.12
N ILE A 41 16.02 7.10 -6.01
CA ILE A 41 15.61 5.86 -5.37
C ILE A 41 14.13 5.64 -5.69
N GLN A 42 13.82 4.49 -6.24
CA GLN A 42 12.46 4.01 -6.46
C GLN A 42 12.20 2.88 -5.47
N ILE A 43 11.19 3.03 -4.64
CA ILE A 43 10.72 1.99 -3.72
C ILE A 43 9.51 1.33 -4.37
N ASN A 44 9.63 0.05 -4.69
CA ASN A 44 8.54 -0.71 -5.28
C ASN A 44 7.46 -1.02 -4.22
N PRO A 45 6.18 -1.07 -4.60
CA PRO A 45 5.12 -1.36 -3.67
C PRO A 45 5.25 -2.76 -3.06
N LEU A 46 4.70 -2.94 -1.86
CA LEU A 46 4.49 -4.24 -1.24
C LEU A 46 3.04 -4.66 -1.50
N PHE A 47 2.85 -5.91 -1.92
CA PHE A 47 1.54 -6.50 -2.13
C PHE A 47 1.26 -7.53 -1.06
N ILE A 48 0.12 -7.41 -0.39
CA ILE A 48 -0.35 -8.32 0.65
C ILE A 48 -1.70 -8.87 0.21
N GLU A 49 -1.80 -10.17 0.07
CA GLU A 49 -3.04 -10.86 -0.27
C GLU A 49 -3.73 -11.40 0.98
N GLY A 50 -5.04 -11.44 0.96
CA GLY A 50 -5.82 -11.99 2.04
C GLY A 50 -7.28 -12.22 1.66
N LYS A 51 -8.08 -12.61 2.64
CA LYS A 51 -9.53 -12.73 2.54
C LYS A 51 -10.18 -12.07 3.74
N TYR A 52 -11.30 -11.40 3.51
CA TYR A 52 -12.07 -10.79 4.59
C TYR A 52 -13.51 -11.29 4.63
N ASN A 53 -14.07 -11.36 5.81
CA ASN A 53 -15.50 -11.51 6.04
C ASN A 53 -16.07 -10.18 6.54
N LYS A 54 -17.27 -9.82 6.06
CA LYS A 54 -18.02 -8.69 6.56
C LYS A 54 -19.22 -9.21 7.34
N LEU A 55 -19.14 -9.14 8.67
CA LEU A 55 -20.12 -9.71 9.59
C LEU A 55 -21.18 -8.69 10.04
N VAL A 56 -21.04 -7.44 9.58
CA VAL A 56 -21.96 -6.35 9.87
C VAL A 56 -22.47 -5.71 8.59
N ARG A 57 -23.68 -5.14 8.65
CA ARG A 57 -24.29 -4.36 7.56
C ARG A 57 -23.97 -2.87 7.75
N GLY A 58 -24.14 -2.07 6.73
CA GLY A 58 -23.99 -0.61 6.80
C GLY A 58 -22.55 -0.11 6.61
N ILE A 59 -21.59 -1.00 6.35
CA ILE A 59 -20.19 -0.65 6.05
C ILE A 59 -19.92 -0.85 4.56
N PRO A 60 -19.50 0.20 3.82
CA PRO A 60 -19.10 0.07 2.41
C PRO A 60 -17.76 -0.68 2.29
N GLN A 61 -17.54 -1.31 1.13
CA GLN A 61 -16.27 -1.97 0.85
C GLN A 61 -15.11 -0.96 0.79
N THR A 62 -15.32 0.15 0.10
CA THR A 62 -14.31 1.20 -0.06
C THR A 62 -14.78 2.50 0.55
N LYS A 63 -13.86 3.39 0.88
CA LYS A 63 -14.14 4.73 1.40
C LYS A 63 -14.96 5.55 0.41
N TRP A 64 -16.11 6.08 0.84
CA TRP A 64 -16.93 6.99 0.05
C TRP A 64 -16.72 8.43 0.50
N PRO A 65 -16.30 9.33 -0.40
CA PRO A 65 -16.19 10.73 -0.07
C PRO A 65 -17.56 11.35 0.19
N CYS A 66 -17.62 12.30 1.11
CA CYS A 66 -18.84 13.07 1.38
C CYS A 66 -19.40 13.69 0.08
N GLY A 67 -20.69 13.51 -0.15
CA GLY A 67 -21.36 14.00 -1.36
C GLY A 67 -21.26 15.53 -1.55
N LYS A 68 -21.25 16.29 -0.44
CA LYS A 68 -21.19 17.75 -0.43
C LYS A 68 -19.78 18.30 -0.64
N CYS A 69 -18.83 17.91 0.20
CA CYS A 69 -17.48 18.47 0.19
C CYS A 69 -16.46 17.68 -0.65
N LYS A 70 -16.85 16.55 -1.23
CA LYS A 70 -16.00 15.69 -2.07
C LYS A 70 -14.69 15.26 -1.39
N GLY A 71 -14.76 15.01 -0.09
CA GLY A 71 -13.63 14.55 0.72
C GLY A 71 -12.85 15.66 1.45
N LYS A 72 -13.19 16.94 1.26
CA LYS A 72 -12.46 18.06 1.88
C LYS A 72 -12.76 18.27 3.37
N GLY A 73 -13.85 17.71 3.88
CA GLY A 73 -14.38 17.96 5.21
C GLY A 73 -15.36 19.15 5.22
N CYS A 74 -16.53 18.99 5.85
CA CYS A 74 -17.52 20.03 6.07
C CYS A 74 -18.36 19.67 7.32
N GLU A 75 -19.16 20.60 7.81
CA GLU A 75 -20.05 20.38 8.96
C GLU A 75 -20.96 19.17 8.79
N GLU A 76 -21.53 18.97 7.58
CA GLU A 76 -22.45 17.86 7.30
C GLU A 76 -21.82 16.47 7.49
N CYS A 77 -20.52 16.33 7.26
CA CYS A 77 -19.77 15.10 7.49
C CYS A 77 -18.92 15.15 8.77
N ASN A 78 -19.18 16.09 9.67
CA ASN A 78 -18.36 16.34 10.87
C ASN A 78 -16.86 16.46 10.56
N PHE A 79 -16.53 17.15 9.49
CA PHE A 79 -15.17 17.39 8.98
C PHE A 79 -14.38 16.15 8.60
N THR A 80 -15.00 14.95 8.59
CA THR A 80 -14.32 13.69 8.21
C THR A 80 -14.06 13.58 6.71
N GLY A 81 -14.78 14.33 5.88
CA GLY A 81 -14.75 14.20 4.43
C GLY A 81 -15.39 12.91 3.91
N LYS A 82 -15.97 12.07 4.78
CA LYS A 82 -16.52 10.75 4.47
C LYS A 82 -18.03 10.74 4.55
N GLN A 83 -18.66 9.87 3.74
CA GLN A 83 -20.09 9.61 3.81
C GLN A 83 -20.44 8.58 4.89
N TYR A 84 -19.57 7.59 5.08
CA TYR A 84 -19.67 6.56 6.10
C TYR A 84 -18.48 6.66 7.06
N ARG A 85 -18.70 6.28 8.30
CA ARG A 85 -17.67 6.37 9.35
C ARG A 85 -16.44 5.52 9.01
N GLU A 86 -16.67 4.31 8.54
CA GLU A 86 -15.65 3.29 8.28
C GLU A 86 -15.95 2.57 6.97
N SER A 87 -14.96 1.92 6.41
CA SER A 87 -15.06 1.02 5.26
C SER A 87 -14.18 -0.21 5.48
N VAL A 88 -14.46 -1.31 4.79
CA VAL A 88 -13.60 -2.51 4.82
C VAL A 88 -12.17 -2.16 4.42
N GLU A 89 -12.01 -1.35 3.38
CA GLU A 89 -10.71 -0.84 2.94
C GLU A 89 -9.92 -0.16 4.08
N GLU A 90 -10.55 0.72 4.85
CA GLU A 90 -9.89 1.44 5.94
C GLU A 90 -9.51 0.49 7.08
N LEU A 91 -10.43 -0.38 7.49
CA LEU A 91 -10.18 -1.36 8.55
C LEU A 91 -9.02 -2.32 8.24
N LEU A 92 -8.85 -2.69 6.97
CA LEU A 92 -7.75 -3.56 6.53
C LEU A 92 -6.45 -2.78 6.30
N SER A 93 -6.55 -1.55 5.80
CA SER A 93 -5.39 -0.78 5.36
C SER A 93 -4.65 -0.10 6.51
N GLU A 94 -5.37 0.43 7.51
CA GLU A 94 -4.78 1.21 8.60
C GLU A 94 -3.73 0.43 9.41
N PRO A 95 -4.00 -0.78 9.92
CA PRO A 95 -2.99 -1.54 10.67
C PRO A 95 -1.80 -1.95 9.81
N ILE A 96 -2.01 -2.23 8.54
CA ILE A 96 -0.93 -2.60 7.61
C ILE A 96 -0.06 -1.39 7.25
N LEU A 97 -0.66 -0.21 7.05
CA LEU A 97 0.09 1.03 6.85
C LEU A 97 0.95 1.37 8.07
N GLU A 98 0.42 1.21 9.26
CA GLU A 98 1.16 1.41 10.50
C GLU A 98 2.33 0.43 10.61
N ALA A 99 2.09 -0.87 10.41
CA ALA A 99 3.12 -1.91 10.50
C ALA A 99 4.23 -1.76 9.43
N THR A 100 3.88 -1.31 8.23
CA THR A 100 4.83 -1.13 7.11
C THR A 100 5.47 0.25 7.07
N ASN A 101 4.96 1.21 7.85
CA ASN A 101 5.29 2.63 7.74
C ASN A 101 5.23 3.10 6.28
N GLY A 102 4.20 2.63 5.56
CA GLY A 102 3.94 2.96 4.17
C GLY A 102 3.26 4.31 4.03
N TRP A 103 3.38 4.90 2.83
CA TRP A 103 2.77 6.21 2.56
C TRP A 103 1.26 6.11 2.26
N GLN A 104 0.84 5.10 1.52
CA GLN A 104 -0.55 4.91 1.09
C GLN A 104 -0.82 3.44 0.85
N ALA A 105 -2.02 2.98 1.23
CA ALA A 105 -2.57 1.71 0.80
C ALA A 105 -3.57 1.90 -0.34
N LYS A 106 -3.65 0.91 -1.23
CA LYS A 106 -4.68 0.81 -2.26
C LYS A 106 -5.29 -0.58 -2.20
N PHE A 107 -6.60 -0.61 -2.02
CA PHE A 107 -7.36 -1.85 -1.90
C PHE A 107 -7.81 -2.35 -3.28
N HIS A 108 -7.58 -3.63 -3.56
CA HIS A 108 -8.00 -4.33 -4.76
C HIS A 108 -8.84 -5.55 -4.34
N GLY A 109 -10.16 -5.42 -4.33
CA GLY A 109 -11.08 -6.49 -3.99
C GLY A 109 -11.40 -7.37 -5.20
N ALA A 110 -11.48 -8.68 -5.01
CA ALA A 110 -12.00 -9.61 -6.00
C ALA A 110 -13.55 -9.56 -6.02
N GLY A 111 -14.09 -8.54 -6.67
CA GLY A 111 -15.51 -8.21 -6.70
C GLY A 111 -15.92 -7.23 -5.60
N ARG A 112 -17.20 -6.89 -5.56
CA ARG A 112 -17.78 -5.89 -4.67
C ARG A 112 -19.09 -6.40 -4.09
N GLU A 113 -19.34 -6.10 -2.82
CA GLU A 113 -20.64 -6.28 -2.18
C GLU A 113 -21.28 -4.91 -1.88
N ASP A 114 -22.61 -4.91 -1.78
CA ASP A 114 -23.37 -3.74 -1.35
C ASP A 114 -23.20 -3.47 0.16
N ILE A 115 -23.50 -2.26 0.57
CA ILE A 115 -23.27 -1.76 1.93
C ILE A 115 -24.06 -2.60 2.96
N ASP A 116 -25.29 -2.98 2.63
CA ASP A 116 -26.20 -3.69 3.49
C ASP A 116 -26.12 -5.22 3.38
N VAL A 117 -25.13 -5.74 2.65
CA VAL A 117 -24.88 -7.17 2.47
C VAL A 117 -23.78 -7.64 3.41
N LEU A 118 -23.95 -8.83 3.97
CA LEU A 118 -22.90 -9.58 4.69
C LEU A 118 -22.01 -10.31 3.71
N MET A 119 -20.71 -10.44 4.03
CA MET A 119 -19.76 -11.30 3.30
C MET A 119 -19.34 -12.45 4.22
N LEU A 120 -19.95 -13.62 4.01
CA LEU A 120 -19.79 -14.81 4.84
C LEU A 120 -19.00 -15.91 4.11
N GLY A 121 -18.84 -17.06 4.77
CA GLY A 121 -18.18 -18.24 4.21
C GLY A 121 -16.67 -18.11 4.16
N SER A 122 -16.04 -18.48 3.05
CA SER A 122 -14.59 -18.48 2.88
C SER A 122 -13.95 -17.08 2.76
N GLY A 123 -14.77 -16.04 2.84
CA GLY A 123 -14.32 -14.65 2.70
C GLY A 123 -14.11 -14.22 1.24
N ARG A 124 -14.03 -12.90 1.05
CA ARG A 124 -13.72 -12.30 -0.25
C ARG A 124 -12.22 -12.06 -0.38
N PRO A 125 -11.59 -12.57 -1.44
CA PRO A 125 -10.17 -12.28 -1.68
C PRO A 125 -9.92 -10.79 -1.95
N PHE A 126 -8.79 -10.30 -1.50
CA PHE A 126 -8.30 -8.96 -1.78
C PHE A 126 -6.78 -8.94 -1.88
N VAL A 127 -6.25 -7.86 -2.46
CA VAL A 127 -4.84 -7.50 -2.41
C VAL A 127 -4.75 -6.06 -1.92
N LEU A 128 -3.87 -5.80 -0.95
CA LEU A 128 -3.45 -4.47 -0.56
C LEU A 128 -2.12 -4.14 -1.23
N GLU A 129 -2.10 -3.05 -1.99
CA GLU A 129 -0.89 -2.46 -2.55
C GLU A 129 -0.42 -1.35 -1.61
N ILE A 130 0.69 -1.56 -0.92
CA ILE A 130 1.29 -0.57 -0.02
C ILE A 130 2.39 0.17 -0.77
N LYS A 131 2.21 1.47 -0.92
CA LYS A 131 3.18 2.35 -1.60
C LYS A 131 4.26 2.81 -0.64
N GLU A 132 5.49 2.83 -1.13
CA GLU A 132 6.68 3.28 -0.40
C GLU A 132 6.82 2.68 1.02
N PRO A 133 6.67 1.34 1.19
CA PRO A 133 6.83 0.72 2.50
C PRO A 133 8.25 0.91 3.00
N LYS A 134 8.41 1.27 4.27
CA LYS A 134 9.73 1.34 4.94
C LYS A 134 10.10 0.00 5.58
N ILE A 135 9.08 -0.75 6.01
CA ILE A 135 9.21 -2.08 6.59
C ILE A 135 8.47 -3.05 5.69
N ARG A 136 9.16 -4.07 5.19
CA ARG A 136 8.59 -5.05 4.25
C ARG A 136 8.37 -6.43 4.89
N LYS A 137 9.07 -6.72 5.98
CA LYS A 137 8.88 -7.95 6.77
C LYS A 137 8.00 -7.63 7.97
N ILE A 138 6.72 -7.97 7.87
CA ILE A 138 5.73 -7.80 8.93
C ILE A 138 5.14 -9.15 9.32
N ASN A 139 4.73 -9.28 10.59
CA ASN A 139 3.98 -10.43 11.04
C ASN A 139 2.51 -10.22 10.69
N LEU A 140 1.93 -11.12 9.89
CA LEU A 140 0.52 -11.07 9.49
C LEU A 140 -0.39 -11.90 10.40
N ASP A 141 0.18 -12.65 11.36
CA ASP A 141 -0.55 -13.51 12.30
C ASP A 141 -0.83 -12.82 13.65
N ALA A 142 -0.54 -11.52 13.74
CA ALA A 142 -0.64 -10.74 14.98
C ALA A 142 -2.02 -10.09 15.16
#